data_e3129021577732bed6c5b6427f5d3520
#
_entry.id   e3129021577732bed6c5b6427f5d3520
#
_cell.length_a   1.000
_cell.length_b   1.000
_cell.length_c   1.000
_cell.angle_alpha   90.00
_cell.angle_beta   90.00
_cell.angle_gamma   90.00
#
_symmetry.space_group_name_H-M   'P 1'
#
loop_
_entity.id
_entity.type
_entity.pdbx_description
1 polymer ?
#
loop_
_entity_poly.entity_id
_entity_poly.type
_entity_poly.pdbx_seq_one_letter_code
_entity_poly.pdbx_strand_id
1 'polypeptide(L)'
;MTTIKGVPAARMMRALAPLMSPRRRTQIERALRDRGPRIGGRIRRSSRAAEELVTDGAELSWEAANADARIAWLAGVLEGEGSFLSARFDGHCYPRVQMTMCDRFVLERAMTLMPGSHIYAVSDKRGDERGWSDSWIVMVNGLPAAEVMRAVLPWMGSRRTRAIDRSLSAWHPIRIAAPRLSCVVPGCRRRHAARGLCNTHYMSWSRDRAKGRTPRITPLR
;
A
#
# COMPACT_ATOMS: atom_id res chain seq x y z
N MET A 1 2.67 -12.23 -22.81
CA MET A 1 2.25 -12.81 -21.52
C MET A 1 2.92 -14.17 -21.38
N THR A 2 3.76 -14.37 -20.36
CA THR A 2 4.50 -15.63 -20.16
C THR A 2 3.68 -16.56 -19.29
N THR A 3 3.39 -17.77 -19.76
CA THR A 3 2.60 -18.77 -19.03
C THR A 3 3.49 -19.96 -18.68
N ILE A 4 3.61 -20.26 -17.38
CA ILE A 4 4.31 -21.43 -16.87
C ILE A 4 3.30 -22.58 -16.73
N LYS A 5 3.59 -23.77 -17.33
CA LYS A 5 2.71 -24.92 -17.31
C LYS A 5 3.44 -26.18 -16.82
N GLY A 6 2.69 -27.18 -16.38
CA GLY A 6 3.22 -28.50 -16.07
C GLY A 6 3.92 -28.59 -14.72
N VAL A 7 4.94 -29.43 -14.61
CA VAL A 7 5.69 -29.69 -13.38
C VAL A 7 6.34 -28.40 -12.81
N PRO A 8 6.97 -27.50 -13.63
CA PRO A 8 7.52 -26.25 -13.11
C PRO A 8 6.47 -25.39 -12.42
N ALA A 9 5.26 -25.29 -12.98
CA ALA A 9 4.18 -24.52 -12.35
C ALA A 9 3.74 -25.14 -11.00
N ALA A 10 3.67 -26.48 -10.91
CA ALA A 10 3.33 -27.15 -9.66
C ALA A 10 4.39 -26.94 -8.57
N ARG A 11 5.68 -26.98 -8.93
CA ARG A 11 6.76 -26.66 -7.98
C ARG A 11 6.68 -25.22 -7.49
N MET A 12 6.51 -24.26 -8.40
CA MET A 12 6.34 -22.85 -8.05
C MET A 12 5.12 -22.65 -7.12
N MET A 13 3.99 -23.25 -7.42
CA MET A 13 2.80 -23.18 -6.59
C MET A 13 3.04 -23.70 -5.17
N ARG A 14 3.75 -24.84 -5.02
CA ARG A 14 4.09 -25.38 -3.68
C ARG A 14 5.03 -24.45 -2.92
N ALA A 15 6.06 -23.91 -3.58
CA ALA A 15 7.01 -22.98 -2.96
C ALA A 15 6.34 -21.68 -2.50
N LEU A 16 5.37 -21.17 -3.26
CA LEU A 16 4.68 -19.93 -2.95
C LEU A 16 3.49 -20.09 -2.00
N ALA A 17 2.92 -21.29 -1.88
CA ALA A 17 1.73 -21.54 -1.07
C ALA A 17 1.84 -21.02 0.38
N PRO A 18 2.95 -21.18 1.12
CA PRO A 18 3.09 -20.65 2.49
C PRO A 18 3.02 -19.12 2.57
N LEU A 19 3.39 -18.43 1.49
CA LEU A 19 3.41 -16.96 1.40
C LEU A 19 2.06 -16.38 0.96
N MET A 20 1.15 -17.24 0.50
CA MET A 20 -0.15 -16.81 -0.03
C MET A 20 -1.20 -16.64 1.07
N SER A 21 -2.22 -15.86 0.78
CA SER A 21 -3.40 -15.76 1.62
C SER A 21 -4.12 -17.12 1.73
N PRO A 22 -4.90 -17.37 2.79
CA PRO A 22 -5.67 -18.61 2.95
C PRO A 22 -6.51 -18.96 1.71
N ARG A 23 -7.18 -17.97 1.12
CA ARG A 23 -7.95 -18.12 -0.11
C ARG A 23 -7.09 -18.61 -1.29
N ARG A 24 -5.93 -18.00 -1.49
CA ARG A 24 -5.00 -18.37 -2.58
C ARG A 24 -4.37 -19.74 -2.34
N ARG A 25 -4.06 -20.06 -1.09
CA ARG A 25 -3.55 -21.38 -0.69
C ARG A 25 -4.54 -22.47 -1.06
N THR A 26 -5.82 -22.33 -0.70
CA THR A 26 -6.88 -23.27 -1.09
C THR A 26 -7.00 -23.42 -2.61
N GLN A 27 -6.87 -22.34 -3.38
CA GLN A 27 -6.87 -22.40 -4.85
C GLN A 27 -5.67 -23.19 -5.39
N ILE A 28 -4.48 -22.98 -4.84
CA ILE A 28 -3.26 -23.71 -5.19
C ILE A 28 -3.44 -25.21 -4.88
N GLU A 29 -3.90 -25.55 -3.69
CA GLU A 29 -4.14 -26.94 -3.27
C GLU A 29 -5.15 -27.64 -4.16
N ARG A 30 -6.25 -26.95 -4.53
CA ARG A 30 -7.23 -27.46 -5.51
C ARG A 30 -6.55 -27.72 -6.86
N ALA A 31 -5.83 -26.75 -7.40
CA ALA A 31 -5.13 -26.88 -8.69
C ALA A 31 -4.05 -27.97 -8.70
N LEU A 32 -3.42 -28.25 -7.56
CA LEU A 32 -2.46 -29.35 -7.41
C LEU A 32 -3.14 -30.71 -7.32
N ARG A 33 -4.31 -30.81 -6.69
CA ARG A 33 -5.13 -32.05 -6.59
C ARG A 33 -5.76 -32.43 -7.93
N ASP A 34 -6.30 -31.46 -8.65
CA ASP A 34 -6.98 -31.68 -9.94
C ASP A 34 -6.01 -32.08 -11.06
N ARG A 35 -4.73 -32.10 -10.78
CA ARG A 35 -3.67 -32.65 -11.65
C ARG A 35 -3.48 -34.14 -11.42
N GLY A 36 -4.51 -34.93 -11.61
CA GLY A 36 -4.36 -36.37 -11.79
C GLY A 36 -3.41 -36.68 -12.97
N PRO A 37 -2.73 -37.83 -12.96
CA PRO A 37 -1.81 -38.21 -14.03
C PRO A 37 -2.57 -38.26 -15.35
N ARG A 38 -2.43 -37.28 -16.20
CA ARG A 38 -2.84 -37.38 -17.60
C ARG A 38 -1.86 -38.34 -18.29
N ILE A 39 -2.27 -39.60 -18.36
CA ILE A 39 -1.63 -40.64 -19.16
C ILE A 39 -1.74 -40.18 -20.62
N GLY A 40 -0.62 -39.86 -21.27
CA GLY A 40 -0.61 -39.67 -22.71
C GLY A 40 0.08 -38.42 -23.26
N GLY A 41 1.04 -37.81 -22.57
CA GLY A 41 1.86 -36.76 -23.15
C GLY A 41 3.36 -37.07 -23.02
N ARG A 42 4.06 -37.21 -24.17
CA ARG A 42 5.53 -37.32 -24.24
C ARG A 42 6.15 -36.23 -23.37
N ILE A 43 6.82 -36.64 -22.27
CA ILE A 43 7.61 -35.76 -21.42
C ILE A 43 8.83 -35.33 -22.24
N ARG A 44 8.80 -34.10 -22.81
CA ARG A 44 10.04 -33.46 -23.25
C ARG A 44 10.84 -33.16 -21.98
N ARG A 45 12.02 -33.74 -21.87
CA ARG A 45 13.03 -33.44 -20.85
C ARG A 45 13.25 -31.92 -20.85
N SER A 46 12.67 -31.21 -19.89
CA SER A 46 13.03 -29.82 -19.62
C SER A 46 14.38 -29.80 -18.88
N SER A 47 15.21 -28.91 -19.29
CA SER A 47 16.59 -28.72 -18.90
C SER A 47 16.81 -28.77 -17.38
N ARG A 48 17.92 -29.40 -16.98
CA ARG A 48 18.46 -29.53 -15.61
C ARG A 48 18.52 -28.20 -14.82
N ALA A 49 18.61 -27.07 -15.50
CA ALA A 49 18.65 -25.73 -14.90
C ALA A 49 17.40 -25.33 -14.13
N ALA A 50 16.24 -25.97 -14.38
CA ALA A 50 15.01 -25.71 -13.61
C ALA A 50 14.91 -26.54 -12.32
N GLU A 51 15.81 -27.50 -12.12
CA GLU A 51 15.84 -28.37 -10.94
C GLU A 51 16.69 -27.79 -9.80
N GLU A 52 17.66 -26.93 -10.10
CA GLU A 52 18.61 -26.37 -9.11
C GLU A 52 18.05 -25.15 -8.34
N LEU A 53 16.92 -24.60 -8.74
CA LEU A 53 16.31 -23.41 -8.08
C LEU A 53 15.41 -23.73 -6.88
N VAL A 54 15.29 -25.00 -6.48
CA VAL A 54 14.60 -25.41 -5.26
C VAL A 54 15.58 -26.18 -4.40
N THR A 55 16.61 -25.49 -3.97
CA THR A 55 17.48 -25.97 -2.91
C THR A 55 16.83 -25.71 -1.55
N ASP A 56 16.87 -26.74 -0.75
CA ASP A 56 16.60 -26.82 0.69
C ASP A 56 15.31 -26.19 1.20
N GLY A 57 14.49 -27.07 1.75
CA GLY A 57 13.23 -26.82 2.41
C GLY A 57 13.25 -25.89 3.63
N ALA A 58 13.92 -24.76 3.52
CA ALA A 58 13.66 -23.65 4.41
C ALA A 58 12.22 -23.22 4.18
N GLU A 59 11.34 -23.48 5.12
CA GLU A 59 9.96 -23.00 5.11
C GLU A 59 9.98 -21.49 4.90
N LEU A 60 9.61 -21.06 3.68
CA LEU A 60 9.38 -19.64 3.37
C LEU A 60 8.13 -19.20 4.13
N SER A 61 8.28 -18.96 5.43
CA SER A 61 7.20 -18.37 6.22
C SER A 61 7.34 -16.85 6.24
N TRP A 62 6.22 -16.15 6.35
CA TRP A 62 6.24 -14.69 6.52
C TRP A 62 6.99 -14.28 7.79
N GLU A 63 6.87 -15.07 8.83
CA GLU A 63 7.48 -14.85 10.15
C GLU A 63 9.00 -14.97 10.07
N ALA A 64 9.52 -15.92 9.28
CA ALA A 64 10.94 -16.14 9.06
C ALA A 64 11.56 -15.17 8.04
N ALA A 65 10.75 -14.44 7.26
CA ALA A 65 11.24 -13.49 6.26
C ALA A 65 11.95 -12.32 6.93
N ASN A 66 13.17 -12.00 6.47
CA ASN A 66 13.89 -10.81 6.89
C ASN A 66 13.24 -9.52 6.32
N ALA A 67 13.73 -8.35 6.75
CA ALA A 67 13.19 -7.06 6.32
C ALA A 67 13.23 -6.88 4.80
N ASP A 68 14.33 -7.26 4.15
CA ASP A 68 14.50 -7.10 2.70
C ASP A 68 13.53 -7.98 1.92
N ALA A 69 13.34 -9.24 2.35
CA ALA A 69 12.38 -10.15 1.74
C ALA A 69 10.93 -9.63 1.88
N ARG A 70 10.60 -9.03 3.01
CA ARG A 70 9.29 -8.40 3.22
C ARG A 70 9.10 -7.17 2.33
N ILE A 71 10.11 -6.32 2.19
CA ILE A 71 10.07 -5.17 1.28
C ILE A 71 9.99 -5.62 -0.17
N ALA A 72 10.76 -6.64 -0.58
CA ALA A 72 10.67 -7.22 -1.92
C ALA A 72 9.28 -7.79 -2.22
N TRP A 73 8.66 -8.46 -1.23
CA TRP A 73 7.27 -8.92 -1.34
C TRP A 73 6.29 -7.75 -1.51
N LEU A 74 6.40 -6.70 -0.70
CA LEU A 74 5.57 -5.51 -0.81
C LEU A 74 5.75 -4.86 -2.19
N ALA A 75 6.99 -4.75 -2.66
CA ALA A 75 7.31 -4.22 -3.98
C ALA A 75 6.63 -5.02 -5.09
N GLY A 76 6.67 -6.36 -5.04
CA GLY A 76 5.98 -7.22 -6.00
C GLY A 76 4.46 -7.01 -6.01
N VAL A 77 3.85 -6.86 -4.84
CA VAL A 77 2.40 -6.56 -4.73
C VAL A 77 2.10 -5.17 -5.29
N LEU A 78 2.90 -4.15 -4.95
CA LEU A 78 2.73 -2.78 -5.43
C LEU A 78 3.04 -2.63 -6.93
N GLU A 79 3.93 -3.42 -7.50
CA GLU A 79 4.16 -3.44 -8.95
C GLU A 79 2.91 -3.89 -9.72
N GLY A 80 2.20 -4.91 -9.21
CA GLY A 80 0.97 -5.42 -9.82
C GLY A 80 -0.25 -4.52 -9.57
N GLU A 81 -0.55 -4.23 -8.31
CA GLU A 81 -1.82 -3.68 -7.85
C GLU A 81 -1.70 -2.26 -7.27
N GLY A 82 -0.48 -1.79 -7.03
CA GLY A 82 -0.24 -0.50 -6.38
C GLY A 82 -0.43 0.70 -7.31
N SER A 83 -0.70 1.84 -6.70
CA SER A 83 -0.71 3.15 -7.34
C SER A 83 0.12 4.13 -6.53
N PHE A 84 1.02 4.82 -7.22
CA PHE A 84 1.87 5.87 -6.66
C PHE A 84 1.38 7.22 -7.20
N LEU A 85 0.88 8.06 -6.32
CA LEU A 85 0.15 9.26 -6.69
C LEU A 85 0.72 10.49 -5.98
N SER A 86 0.57 11.64 -6.64
CA SER A 86 0.71 12.95 -6.01
C SER A 86 -0.71 13.45 -5.70
N ALA A 87 -1.15 13.29 -4.45
CA ALA A 87 -2.45 13.77 -4.02
C ALA A 87 -2.38 15.26 -3.66
N ARG A 88 -3.49 15.97 -3.79
CA ARG A 88 -3.58 17.40 -3.47
C ARG A 88 -4.58 17.65 -2.36
N PHE A 89 -4.18 18.49 -1.42
CA PHE A 89 -5.06 18.98 -0.38
C PHE A 89 -4.64 20.40 0.03
N ASP A 90 -5.57 21.33 0.08
CA ASP A 90 -5.36 22.74 0.46
C ASP A 90 -4.17 23.39 -0.30
N GLY A 91 -4.07 23.15 -1.62
CA GLY A 91 -3.01 23.68 -2.48
C GLY A 91 -1.66 22.97 -2.39
N HIS A 92 -1.50 22.00 -1.49
CA HIS A 92 -0.27 21.24 -1.31
C HIS A 92 -0.33 19.87 -1.97
N CYS A 93 0.79 19.48 -2.58
CA CYS A 93 0.97 18.11 -3.09
C CYS A 93 1.63 17.24 -2.02
N TYR A 94 1.18 16.00 -1.89
CA TYR A 94 1.78 15.02 -1.00
C TYR A 94 1.76 13.62 -1.63
N PRO A 95 2.78 12.80 -1.38
CA PRO A 95 2.83 11.45 -1.89
C PRO A 95 1.73 10.58 -1.26
N ARG A 96 1.18 9.69 -2.08
CA ARG A 96 0.21 8.68 -1.68
C ARG A 96 0.57 7.35 -2.31
N VAL A 97 0.60 6.30 -1.50
CA VAL A 97 0.62 4.92 -1.96
C VAL A 97 -0.72 4.29 -1.63
N GLN A 98 -1.33 3.64 -2.60
CA GLN A 98 -2.59 2.92 -2.40
C GLN A 98 -2.64 1.67 -3.26
N MET A 99 -3.40 0.67 -2.81
CA MET A 99 -3.77 -0.50 -3.59
C MET A 99 -5.18 -0.95 -3.24
N THR A 100 -5.89 -1.52 -4.21
CA THR A 100 -7.26 -2.02 -4.05
C THR A 100 -7.30 -3.50 -4.42
N MET A 101 -7.84 -4.34 -3.55
CA MET A 101 -7.93 -5.79 -3.77
C MET A 101 -9.18 -6.37 -3.10
N CYS A 102 -9.65 -7.52 -3.63
CA CYS A 102 -10.65 -8.34 -2.95
C CYS A 102 -10.05 -9.24 -1.86
N ASP A 103 -8.73 -9.43 -1.85
CA ASP A 103 -8.04 -10.24 -0.85
C ASP A 103 -7.54 -9.35 0.31
N ARG A 104 -8.41 -9.20 1.31
CA ARG A 104 -8.14 -8.38 2.49
C ARG A 104 -6.88 -8.83 3.26
N PHE A 105 -6.59 -10.13 3.28
CA PHE A 105 -5.40 -10.66 3.96
C PHE A 105 -4.10 -10.08 3.38
N VAL A 106 -4.01 -9.94 2.05
CA VAL A 106 -2.84 -9.33 1.39
C VAL A 106 -2.71 -7.87 1.81
N LEU A 107 -3.83 -7.13 1.89
CA LEU A 107 -3.82 -5.73 2.32
C LEU A 107 -3.41 -5.57 3.79
N GLU A 108 -3.92 -6.44 4.68
CA GLU A 108 -3.54 -6.44 6.11
C GLU A 108 -2.04 -6.72 6.28
N ARG A 109 -1.50 -7.66 5.51
CA ARG A 109 -0.06 -7.93 5.50
C ARG A 109 0.74 -6.72 4.97
N ALA A 110 0.29 -6.08 3.91
CA ALA A 110 0.93 -4.88 3.38
C ALA A 110 0.92 -3.72 4.38
N MET A 111 -0.16 -3.56 5.16
CA MET A 111 -0.24 -2.55 6.22
C MET A 111 0.86 -2.68 7.26
N THR A 112 1.32 -3.89 7.58
CA THR A 112 2.43 -4.09 8.53
C THR A 112 3.74 -3.47 8.04
N LEU A 113 3.87 -3.23 6.72
CA LEU A 113 5.03 -2.66 6.06
C LEU A 113 4.82 -1.20 5.62
N MET A 114 3.63 -0.66 5.82
CA MET A 114 3.25 0.71 5.47
C MET A 114 2.74 1.45 6.70
N PRO A 115 3.63 1.94 7.58
CA PRO A 115 3.24 2.64 8.82
C PRO A 115 2.30 3.81 8.53
N GLY A 116 1.26 3.97 9.34
CA GLY A 116 0.27 5.03 9.17
C GLY A 116 -0.72 4.80 8.03
N SER A 117 -0.73 3.60 7.43
CA SER A 117 -1.76 3.22 6.46
C SER A 117 -3.08 2.88 7.14
N HIS A 118 -4.17 3.01 6.37
CA HIS A 118 -5.52 2.64 6.77
C HIS A 118 -6.17 1.81 5.68
N ILE A 119 -7.05 0.87 6.09
CA ILE A 119 -7.83 0.04 5.18
C ILE A 119 -9.30 0.48 5.22
N TYR A 120 -9.92 0.58 4.05
CA TYR A 120 -11.31 0.95 3.88
C TYR A 120 -12.02 -0.07 2.99
N ALA A 121 -13.29 -0.34 3.28
CA ALA A 121 -14.14 -1.05 2.34
C ALA A 121 -14.45 -0.13 1.16
N VAL A 122 -14.38 -0.67 -0.05
CA VAL A 122 -14.83 0.04 -1.26
C VAL A 122 -16.32 -0.26 -1.42
N SER A 123 -17.15 0.76 -1.19
CA SER A 123 -18.59 0.66 -1.45
C SER A 123 -18.84 0.96 -2.93
N ASP A 124 -19.20 -0.05 -3.69
CA ASP A 124 -19.67 0.11 -5.07
C ASP A 124 -21.08 -0.47 -5.21
N LYS A 125 -22.09 0.40 -5.25
CA LYS A 125 -23.49 0.00 -5.42
C LYS A 125 -23.74 -0.86 -6.66
N ARG A 126 -22.95 -0.65 -7.73
CA ARG A 126 -23.02 -1.48 -8.94
C ARG A 126 -22.43 -2.87 -8.75
N GLY A 127 -21.51 -3.02 -7.79
CA GLY A 127 -20.92 -4.30 -7.42
C GLY A 127 -21.93 -5.21 -6.73
N ASP A 128 -22.73 -4.65 -5.81
CA ASP A 128 -23.80 -5.37 -5.09
C ASP A 128 -24.84 -5.94 -6.06
N GLU A 129 -25.27 -5.14 -7.03
CA GLU A 129 -26.24 -5.55 -8.06
C GLU A 129 -25.70 -6.63 -9.00
N ARG A 130 -24.38 -6.67 -9.23
CA ARG A 130 -23.71 -7.62 -10.14
C ARG A 130 -23.11 -8.83 -9.42
N GLY A 131 -23.26 -8.94 -8.09
CA GLY A 131 -22.66 -10.02 -7.29
C GLY A 131 -21.13 -10.02 -7.31
N TRP A 132 -20.48 -8.84 -7.44
CA TRP A 132 -19.04 -8.72 -7.37
C TRP A 132 -18.56 -8.95 -5.93
N SER A 133 -17.35 -9.48 -5.81
CA SER A 133 -16.73 -9.66 -4.48
C SER A 133 -16.43 -8.31 -3.85
N ASP A 134 -16.60 -8.21 -2.54
CA ASP A 134 -16.16 -7.05 -1.76
C ASP A 134 -14.71 -6.71 -2.08
N SER A 135 -14.42 -5.44 -2.18
CA SER A 135 -13.08 -4.94 -2.37
C SER A 135 -12.68 -3.98 -1.26
N TRP A 136 -11.39 -3.93 -1.01
CA TRP A 136 -10.79 -3.12 0.05
C TRP A 136 -9.67 -2.27 -0.54
N ILE A 137 -9.52 -1.07 -0.03
CA ILE A 137 -8.40 -0.19 -0.37
C ILE A 137 -7.55 0.03 0.87
N VAL A 138 -6.24 -0.14 0.74
CA VAL A 138 -5.27 0.34 1.73
C VAL A 138 -4.57 1.57 1.17
N MET A 139 -4.33 2.54 2.04
CA MET A 139 -3.78 3.84 1.64
C MET A 139 -2.87 4.40 2.74
N VAL A 140 -1.74 4.98 2.32
CA VAL A 140 -0.83 5.75 3.16
C VAL A 140 -0.47 7.06 2.47
N ASN A 141 -0.32 8.13 3.23
CA ASN A 141 -0.12 9.50 2.71
C ASN A 141 1.09 10.19 3.35
N GLY A 142 1.61 11.21 2.68
CA GLY A 142 2.62 12.12 3.22
C GLY A 142 4.00 11.47 3.42
N LEU A 143 4.68 11.80 4.52
CA LEU A 143 6.02 11.29 4.82
C LEU A 143 6.09 9.76 4.84
N PRO A 144 5.18 9.03 5.52
CA PRO A 144 5.19 7.57 5.47
C PRO A 144 5.06 7.01 4.05
N ALA A 145 4.23 7.62 3.21
CA ALA A 145 4.13 7.22 1.81
C ALA A 145 5.43 7.43 1.03
N ALA A 146 6.14 8.55 1.29
CA ALA A 146 7.43 8.82 0.68
C ALA A 146 8.50 7.79 1.12
N GLU A 147 8.48 7.38 2.38
CA GLU A 147 9.37 6.34 2.91
C GLU A 147 9.09 4.99 2.25
N VAL A 148 7.83 4.58 2.14
CA VAL A 148 7.44 3.37 1.40
C VAL A 148 7.90 3.44 -0.06
N MET A 149 7.66 4.56 -0.76
CA MET A 149 8.09 4.77 -2.14
C MET A 149 9.60 4.58 -2.31
N ARG A 150 10.42 5.14 -1.41
CA ARG A 150 11.87 4.99 -1.44
C ARG A 150 12.31 3.56 -1.17
N ALA A 151 11.67 2.89 -0.20
CA ALA A 151 12.02 1.52 0.17
C ALA A 151 11.75 0.53 -0.97
N VAL A 152 10.64 0.70 -1.72
CA VAL A 152 10.28 -0.21 -2.81
C VAL A 152 10.93 0.16 -4.16
N LEU A 153 11.44 1.39 -4.32
CA LEU A 153 11.96 1.92 -5.57
C LEU A 153 12.97 1.00 -6.30
N PRO A 154 13.94 0.35 -5.60
CA PRO A 154 14.92 -0.53 -6.25
C PRO A 154 14.30 -1.75 -6.96
N TRP A 155 13.06 -2.11 -6.61
CA TRP A 155 12.35 -3.28 -7.09
C TRP A 155 11.30 -2.95 -8.15
N MET A 156 11.12 -1.67 -8.49
CA MET A 156 10.05 -1.20 -9.37
C MET A 156 10.46 -1.22 -10.84
N GLY A 157 9.52 -1.61 -11.68
CA GLY A 157 9.64 -1.45 -13.13
C GLY A 157 9.60 0.02 -13.54
N SER A 158 10.11 0.32 -14.74
CA SER A 158 10.31 1.70 -15.23
C SER A 158 9.05 2.58 -15.17
N ARG A 159 7.86 2.00 -15.36
CA ARG A 159 6.58 2.72 -15.27
C ARG A 159 6.30 3.20 -13.86
N ARG A 160 6.52 2.33 -12.86
CA ARG A 160 6.30 2.61 -11.45
C ARG A 160 7.37 3.56 -10.91
N THR A 161 8.63 3.36 -11.29
CA THR A 161 9.74 4.29 -10.96
C THR A 161 9.38 5.71 -11.38
N ARG A 162 8.97 5.93 -12.64
CA ARG A 162 8.55 7.28 -13.09
C ARG A 162 7.37 7.85 -12.30
N ALA A 163 6.44 7.02 -11.84
CA ALA A 163 5.31 7.49 -11.02
C ALA A 163 5.78 7.92 -9.63
N ILE A 164 6.67 7.15 -9.02
CA ILE A 164 7.30 7.47 -7.73
C ILE A 164 8.10 8.77 -7.85
N ASP A 165 8.97 8.89 -8.85
CA ASP A 165 9.80 10.09 -9.06
C ASP A 165 8.94 11.34 -9.22
N ARG A 166 7.89 11.29 -10.02
CA ARG A 166 6.95 12.42 -10.16
C ARG A 166 6.29 12.78 -8.83
N SER A 167 5.88 11.78 -8.05
CA SER A 167 5.22 12.00 -6.77
C SER A 167 6.17 12.64 -5.75
N LEU A 168 7.39 12.13 -5.64
CA LEU A 168 8.40 12.64 -4.72
C LEU A 168 8.92 14.02 -5.13
N SER A 169 9.10 14.28 -6.43
CA SER A 169 9.55 15.59 -6.94
C SER A 169 8.51 16.68 -6.76
N ALA A 170 7.23 16.35 -6.84
CA ALA A 170 6.14 17.30 -6.61
C ALA A 170 5.90 17.58 -5.11
N TRP A 171 6.51 16.81 -4.22
CA TRP A 171 6.29 16.93 -2.79
C TRP A 171 7.32 17.82 -2.12
N HIS A 172 6.82 18.86 -1.49
CA HIS A 172 7.61 19.72 -0.63
C HIS A 172 7.11 19.52 0.80
N PRO A 173 7.87 18.82 1.65
CA PRO A 173 7.44 18.57 3.02
C PRO A 173 7.24 19.92 3.73
N ILE A 174 6.02 20.12 4.20
CA ILE A 174 5.74 21.29 5.05
C ILE A 174 6.54 21.08 6.33
N ARG A 175 7.53 21.94 6.58
CA ARG A 175 8.17 21.98 7.88
C ARG A 175 7.12 22.44 8.87
N ILE A 176 6.53 21.50 9.60
CA ILE A 176 5.73 21.83 10.76
C ILE A 176 6.70 22.46 11.74
N ALA A 177 6.62 23.77 11.89
CA ALA A 177 7.34 24.44 12.96
C ALA A 177 7.05 23.69 14.27
N ALA A 178 8.05 23.56 15.14
CA ALA A 178 7.94 22.82 16.40
C ALA A 178 6.57 23.07 17.06
N PRO A 179 5.90 22.03 17.55
CA PRO A 179 4.54 22.15 18.04
C PRO A 179 4.45 23.24 19.10
N ARG A 180 3.76 24.32 18.78
CA ARG A 180 3.53 25.37 19.76
C ARG A 180 2.64 24.82 20.85
N LEU A 181 3.08 24.94 22.07
CA LEU A 181 2.32 24.43 23.22
C LEU A 181 1.09 25.31 23.53
N SER A 182 1.08 26.59 23.09
CA SER A 182 0.05 27.57 23.42
C SER A 182 -0.49 28.30 22.19
N CYS A 183 -1.68 28.86 22.33
CA CYS A 183 -2.34 29.72 21.35
C CYS A 183 -1.54 31.00 21.11
N VAL A 184 -1.47 31.45 19.85
CA VAL A 184 -0.75 32.69 19.47
C VAL A 184 -1.50 33.98 19.79
N VAL A 185 -2.79 33.88 20.15
CA VAL A 185 -3.58 35.06 20.55
C VAL A 185 -3.03 35.63 21.85
N PRO A 186 -2.66 36.91 21.89
CA PRO A 186 -2.12 37.53 23.09
C PRO A 186 -3.04 37.32 24.31
N GLY A 187 -2.46 36.94 25.43
CA GLY A 187 -3.21 36.64 26.67
C GLY A 187 -3.92 35.27 26.70
N CYS A 188 -3.92 34.49 25.62
CA CYS A 188 -4.53 33.17 25.64
C CYS A 188 -3.55 32.10 26.10
N ARG A 189 -3.82 31.44 27.21
CA ARG A 189 -3.02 30.34 27.79
C ARG A 189 -3.48 28.95 27.35
N ARG A 190 -4.48 28.86 26.46
CA ARG A 190 -5.04 27.57 26.04
C ARG A 190 -4.07 26.83 25.12
N ARG A 191 -4.10 25.50 25.20
CA ARG A 191 -3.29 24.64 24.34
C ARG A 191 -3.60 24.89 22.85
N HIS A 192 -2.57 24.86 22.02
CA HIS A 192 -2.67 24.91 20.58
C HIS A 192 -3.50 23.72 20.05
N ALA A 193 -4.39 23.98 19.09
CA ALA A 193 -5.17 22.97 18.39
C ALA A 193 -4.83 22.94 16.88
N ALA A 194 -4.93 24.09 16.19
CA ALA A 194 -4.63 24.18 14.76
C ALA A 194 -4.16 25.60 14.37
N ARG A 195 -3.28 25.71 13.38
CA ARG A 195 -2.81 26.99 12.79
C ARG A 195 -2.35 28.02 13.85
N GLY A 196 -1.72 27.58 14.91
CA GLY A 196 -1.27 28.45 16.00
C GLY A 196 -2.39 28.87 16.98
N LEU A 197 -3.63 28.45 16.77
CA LEU A 197 -4.79 28.83 17.56
C LEU A 197 -5.25 27.69 18.48
N CYS A 198 -5.81 28.00 19.63
CA CYS A 198 -6.59 27.03 20.40
C CYS A 198 -7.93 26.75 19.71
N ASN A 199 -8.62 25.68 20.12
CA ASN A 199 -9.87 25.27 19.48
C ASN A 199 -10.91 26.42 19.42
N THR A 200 -11.06 27.19 20.49
CA THR A 200 -12.03 28.31 20.52
C THR A 200 -11.69 29.38 19.49
N HIS A 201 -10.42 29.82 19.42
CA HIS A 201 -10.00 30.84 18.46
C HIS A 201 -9.98 30.31 17.03
N TYR A 202 -9.64 29.06 16.83
CA TYR A 202 -9.72 28.40 15.52
C TYR A 202 -11.15 28.34 14.99
N MET A 203 -12.10 27.93 15.82
CA MET A 203 -13.52 27.88 15.46
C MET A 203 -14.10 29.24 15.17
N SER A 204 -13.70 30.29 15.95
CA SER A 204 -14.09 31.69 15.67
C SER A 204 -13.58 32.15 14.30
N TRP A 205 -12.29 31.96 14.05
CA TRP A 205 -11.65 32.30 12.79
C TRP A 205 -12.29 31.55 11.60
N SER A 206 -12.52 30.26 11.73
CA SER A 206 -13.14 29.42 10.68
C SER A 206 -14.58 29.88 10.38
N ARG A 207 -15.35 30.21 11.43
CA ARG A 207 -16.73 30.72 11.28
C ARG A 207 -16.78 32.07 10.58
N ASP A 208 -15.88 32.99 10.90
CA ASP A 208 -15.81 34.29 10.24
C ASP A 208 -15.49 34.12 8.76
N ARG A 209 -14.52 33.27 8.40
CA ARG A 209 -14.22 32.93 7.01
C ARG A 209 -15.41 32.34 6.27
N ALA A 210 -16.08 31.37 6.87
CA ALA A 210 -17.25 30.73 6.25
C ALA A 210 -18.39 31.72 5.96
N LYS A 211 -18.47 32.80 6.76
CA LYS A 211 -19.45 33.88 6.58
C LYS A 211 -18.96 35.04 5.69
N GLY A 212 -17.80 34.89 5.04
CA GLY A 212 -17.20 35.95 4.21
C GLY A 212 -16.73 37.18 5.00
N ARG A 213 -16.60 37.07 6.32
CA ARG A 213 -16.14 38.16 7.19
C ARG A 213 -14.62 38.15 7.31
N THR A 214 -14.01 39.33 7.47
CA THR A 214 -12.59 39.41 7.81
C THR A 214 -12.38 38.96 9.25
N PRO A 215 -11.65 37.84 9.48
CA PRO A 215 -11.41 37.38 10.85
C PRO A 215 -10.58 38.37 11.66
N ARG A 216 -10.97 38.61 12.92
CA ARG A 216 -10.19 39.47 13.85
C ARG A 216 -8.88 38.83 14.31
N ILE A 217 -8.73 37.55 14.08
CA ILE A 217 -7.57 36.74 14.51
C ILE A 217 -6.87 36.26 13.28
N THR A 218 -5.55 36.49 13.20
CA THR A 218 -4.70 35.98 12.11
C THR A 218 -4.04 34.69 12.56
N PRO A 219 -4.35 33.54 11.93
CA PRO A 219 -3.67 32.29 12.23
C PRO A 219 -2.26 32.30 11.62
N LEU A 220 -1.41 31.41 12.10
CA LEU A 220 -0.15 31.12 11.45
C LEU A 220 -0.42 30.42 10.09
N ARG A 221 0.38 30.75 9.09
CA ARG A 221 0.37 30.10 7.77
C ARG A 221 0.98 28.71 7.83
#